data_6c8c6ddddc3194d28570cb17f93cd390
#
_entry.id   6c8c6ddddc3194d28570cb17f93cd390
#
_cell.length_a   1.000
_cell.length_b   1.000
_cell.length_c   1.000
_cell.angle_alpha   90.00
_cell.angle_beta   90.00
_cell.angle_gamma   90.00
#
_symmetry.space_group_name_H-M   'P 1'
#
loop_
_entity.id
_entity.type
_entity.pdbx_description
1 polymer ?
#
loop_
_entity_poly.entity_id
_entity_poly.type
_entity_poly.pdbx_seq_one_letter_code
_entity_poly.pdbx_strand_id
1 'polypeptide(L)'
;IARDPGIRAKVAVQVKDKRIDPIGSCIGVKGSRIQSVSGELMNERIDIIRWADQPAEYVMSALSPATISSIIVHEDEHKVEVVTPDLDNSKIAIGSNGVNKRLASELTGWEIEVMDDDQAAKKREDEIAPRRQELCDRLDIDEEVAQVLIENGIETLEEVAYLPEEELLSIEQFDEDTVKELRSRART
;
A
#
# COMPACT_ATOMS: atom_id res chain seq x y z
N ILE A 1 4.27 21.28 -5.36
CA ILE A 1 5.54 21.03 -6.07
C ILE A 1 6.55 20.53 -5.06
N ALA A 2 7.19 19.40 -5.36
CA ALA A 2 8.38 18.92 -4.67
C ALA A 2 9.56 18.92 -5.64
N ARG A 3 10.71 19.42 -5.23
CA ARG A 3 11.82 19.68 -6.15
C ARG A 3 13.19 19.46 -5.53
N ASP A 4 14.04 18.78 -6.27
CA ASP A 4 15.48 18.68 -6.04
C ASP A 4 16.20 19.44 -7.17
N PRO A 5 16.65 20.69 -6.92
CA PRO A 5 17.15 21.56 -7.97
C PRO A 5 18.31 20.95 -8.75
N GLY A 6 18.22 20.98 -10.08
CA GLY A 6 19.21 20.39 -10.98
C GLY A 6 19.08 18.89 -11.19
N ILE A 7 18.16 18.20 -10.48
CA ILE A 7 17.96 16.76 -10.57
C ILE A 7 16.55 16.46 -11.08
N ARG A 8 15.53 16.75 -10.28
CA ARG A 8 14.15 16.36 -10.60
C ARG A 8 13.13 17.22 -9.85
N ALA A 9 12.02 17.50 -10.51
CA ALA A 9 10.85 18.12 -9.89
C ALA A 9 9.60 17.27 -10.15
N LYS A 10 8.71 17.20 -9.17
CA LYS A 10 7.36 16.68 -9.29
C LYS A 10 6.36 17.80 -9.11
N VAL A 11 5.48 17.98 -10.11
CA VAL A 11 4.51 19.06 -10.15
C VAL A 11 3.11 18.45 -10.24
N ALA A 12 2.34 18.56 -9.16
CA ALA A 12 0.95 18.17 -9.16
C ALA A 12 0.07 19.25 -9.81
N VAL A 13 -0.79 18.82 -10.70
CA VAL A 13 -1.70 19.69 -11.45
C VAL A 13 -3.14 19.23 -11.31
N GLN A 14 -4.05 20.20 -11.17
CA GLN A 14 -5.49 20.00 -11.10
C GLN A 14 -6.18 20.97 -12.05
N VAL A 15 -7.31 20.54 -12.59
CA VAL A 15 -8.17 21.38 -13.44
C VAL A 15 -9.57 21.47 -12.85
N LYS A 16 -10.23 22.62 -13.00
CA LYS A 16 -11.62 22.81 -12.60
C LYS A 16 -12.59 22.22 -13.63
N ASP A 17 -12.24 22.32 -14.92
CA ASP A 17 -13.06 21.78 -16.02
C ASP A 17 -12.60 20.38 -16.39
N LYS A 18 -13.41 19.36 -16.07
CA LYS A 18 -13.12 17.94 -16.32
C LYS A 18 -12.91 17.56 -17.80
N ARG A 19 -13.24 18.48 -18.75
CA ARG A 19 -13.00 18.26 -20.18
C ARG A 19 -11.55 18.52 -20.59
N ILE A 20 -10.77 19.15 -19.72
CA ILE A 20 -9.37 19.46 -19.99
C ILE A 20 -8.50 18.35 -19.40
N ASP A 21 -7.59 17.84 -20.22
CA ASP A 21 -6.51 16.96 -19.71
C ASP A 21 -5.40 17.84 -19.07
N PRO A 22 -5.26 17.78 -17.74
CA PRO A 22 -4.27 18.62 -17.06
C PRO A 22 -2.83 18.27 -17.43
N ILE A 23 -2.55 16.97 -17.55
CA ILE A 23 -1.20 16.47 -17.85
C ILE A 23 -0.80 16.83 -19.27
N GLY A 24 -1.63 16.48 -20.25
CA GLY A 24 -1.37 16.79 -21.66
C GLY A 24 -1.25 18.31 -21.92
N SER A 25 -2.04 19.14 -21.22
CA SER A 25 -1.97 20.59 -21.32
C SER A 25 -0.64 21.16 -20.84
N CYS A 26 -0.04 20.57 -19.80
CA CYS A 26 1.27 20.99 -19.28
C CYS A 26 2.42 20.45 -20.13
N ILE A 27 2.35 19.21 -20.59
CA ILE A 27 3.39 18.56 -21.39
C ILE A 27 3.47 19.21 -22.78
N GLY A 28 2.33 19.47 -23.40
CA GLY A 28 2.24 20.02 -24.76
C GLY A 28 2.51 18.99 -25.86
N VAL A 29 2.35 19.42 -27.13
CA VAL A 29 2.55 18.54 -28.27
C VAL A 29 3.98 18.03 -28.30
N LYS A 30 4.15 16.70 -28.30
CA LYS A 30 5.46 16.01 -28.28
C LYS A 30 6.38 16.49 -27.13
N GLY A 31 5.80 16.95 -26.02
CA GLY A 31 6.57 17.43 -24.87
C GLY A 31 7.14 18.84 -25.01
N SER A 32 6.72 19.62 -25.99
CA SER A 32 7.33 20.92 -26.30
C SER A 32 7.31 21.92 -25.13
N ARG A 33 6.22 21.96 -24.37
CA ARG A 33 6.11 22.89 -23.24
C ARG A 33 6.99 22.46 -22.07
N ILE A 34 6.95 21.18 -21.70
CA ILE A 34 7.74 20.69 -20.58
C ILE A 34 9.24 20.74 -20.88
N GLN A 35 9.64 20.48 -22.14
CA GLN A 35 11.03 20.57 -22.57
C GLN A 35 11.57 22.01 -22.51
N SER A 36 10.74 23.01 -22.87
CA SER A 36 11.12 24.42 -22.74
C SER A 36 11.41 24.78 -21.28
N VAL A 37 10.55 24.36 -20.35
CA VAL A 37 10.75 24.62 -18.91
C VAL A 37 11.97 23.86 -18.39
N SER A 38 12.14 22.59 -18.76
CA SER A 38 13.33 21.79 -18.39
C SER A 38 14.62 22.43 -18.89
N GLY A 39 14.62 22.97 -20.13
CA GLY A 39 15.78 23.69 -20.70
C GLY A 39 16.18 24.92 -19.89
N GLU A 40 15.23 25.73 -19.43
CA GLU A 40 15.46 26.86 -18.53
C GLU A 40 16.03 26.44 -17.16
N LEU A 41 15.77 25.21 -16.74
CA LEU A 41 16.21 24.63 -15.48
C LEU A 41 17.43 23.70 -15.64
N MET A 42 18.29 23.96 -16.60
CA MET A 42 19.51 23.17 -16.88
C MET A 42 19.23 21.66 -17.11
N ASN A 43 18.18 21.37 -17.85
CA ASN A 43 17.68 20.01 -18.16
C ASN A 43 17.21 19.21 -16.94
N GLU A 44 16.74 19.87 -15.90
CA GLU A 44 16.11 19.22 -14.76
C GLU A 44 14.90 18.40 -15.24
N ARG A 45 14.80 17.16 -14.77
CA ARG A 45 13.66 16.29 -15.09
C ARG A 45 12.41 16.79 -14.39
N ILE A 46 11.31 16.98 -15.14
CA ILE A 46 10.03 17.43 -14.58
C ILE A 46 8.97 16.37 -14.83
N ASP A 47 8.38 15.86 -13.76
CA ASP A 47 7.24 14.95 -13.80
C ASP A 47 5.96 15.75 -13.52
N ILE A 48 5.00 15.71 -14.47
CA ILE A 48 3.67 16.29 -14.28
C ILE A 48 2.75 15.18 -13.77
N ILE A 49 2.14 15.42 -12.61
CA ILE A 49 1.38 14.43 -11.85
C ILE A 49 -0.05 14.95 -11.70
N ARG A 50 -1.02 14.07 -11.88
CA ARG A 50 -2.42 14.40 -11.58
C ARG A 50 -2.59 14.48 -10.07
N TRP A 51 -3.07 15.63 -9.62
CA TRP A 51 -3.50 15.78 -8.23
C TRP A 51 -4.80 14.97 -7.98
N ALA A 52 -4.89 14.30 -6.86
CA ALA A 52 -6.07 13.55 -6.44
C ALA A 52 -6.36 13.81 -4.96
N ASP A 53 -7.66 13.77 -4.59
CA ASP A 53 -8.09 13.89 -3.19
C ASP A 53 -7.77 12.63 -2.39
N GLN A 54 -7.85 11.45 -3.04
CA GLN A 54 -7.58 10.18 -2.39
C GLN A 54 -6.07 9.93 -2.31
N PRO A 55 -5.55 9.65 -1.10
CA PRO A 55 -4.11 9.43 -0.88
C PRO A 55 -3.51 8.34 -1.77
N ALA A 56 -4.22 7.20 -1.89
CA ALA A 56 -3.78 6.08 -2.72
C ALA A 56 -3.55 6.47 -4.18
N GLU A 57 -4.52 7.16 -4.80
CA GLU A 57 -4.43 7.61 -6.19
C GLU A 57 -3.33 8.65 -6.37
N TYR A 58 -3.19 9.54 -5.39
CA TYR A 58 -2.19 10.61 -5.46
C TYR A 58 -0.77 10.06 -5.33
N VAL A 59 -0.53 9.17 -4.37
CA VAL A 59 0.77 8.48 -4.21
C VAL A 59 1.10 7.64 -5.43
N MET A 60 0.13 6.87 -5.96
CA MET A 60 0.31 6.08 -7.18
C MET A 60 0.75 6.95 -8.36
N SER A 61 0.06 8.07 -8.57
CA SER A 61 0.42 9.03 -9.62
C SER A 61 1.81 9.63 -9.40
N ALA A 62 2.14 9.93 -8.14
CA ALA A 62 3.43 10.53 -7.77
C ALA A 62 4.63 9.60 -7.96
N LEU A 63 4.44 8.29 -7.87
CA LEU A 63 5.50 7.29 -8.06
C LEU A 63 5.72 6.90 -9.52
N SER A 64 4.89 7.41 -10.45
CA SER A 64 5.10 7.17 -11.88
C SER A 64 6.57 7.39 -12.29
N PRO A 65 7.12 6.55 -13.20
CA PRO A 65 6.47 5.55 -14.06
C PRO A 65 6.44 4.11 -13.50
N ALA A 66 6.65 3.92 -12.21
CA ALA A 66 6.61 2.58 -11.60
C ALA A 66 5.21 1.95 -11.72
N THR A 67 5.18 0.64 -11.95
CA THR A 67 3.94 -0.14 -11.85
C THR A 67 3.72 -0.54 -10.39
N ILE A 68 2.48 -0.43 -9.93
CA ILE A 68 2.09 -0.74 -8.56
C ILE A 68 1.06 -1.87 -8.60
N SER A 69 1.30 -2.94 -7.81
CA SER A 69 0.39 -4.08 -7.65
C SER A 69 -0.71 -3.77 -6.65
N SER A 70 -0.34 -3.25 -5.50
CA SER A 70 -1.28 -2.87 -4.45
C SER A 70 -0.79 -1.70 -3.62
N ILE A 71 -1.72 -1.05 -2.91
CA ILE A 71 -1.43 0.09 -2.06
C ILE A 71 -2.30 0.02 -0.80
N ILE A 72 -1.69 0.21 0.35
CA ILE A 72 -2.36 0.21 1.65
C ILE A 72 -2.12 1.56 2.31
N VAL A 73 -3.19 2.21 2.76
CA VAL A 73 -3.13 3.52 3.39
C VAL A 73 -3.39 3.38 4.89
N HIS A 74 -2.43 3.77 5.69
CA HIS A 74 -2.53 3.84 7.15
C HIS A 74 -2.76 5.30 7.54
N GLU A 75 -4.02 5.69 7.65
CA GLU A 75 -4.40 7.09 7.89
C GLU A 75 -3.91 7.61 9.24
N ASP A 76 -3.97 6.78 10.28
CA ASP A 76 -3.55 7.12 11.65
C ASP A 76 -2.04 7.41 11.72
N GLU A 77 -1.23 6.70 10.96
CA GLU A 77 0.23 6.87 10.90
C GLU A 77 0.67 7.85 9.81
N HIS A 78 -0.25 8.31 8.98
CA HIS A 78 0.04 9.13 7.80
C HIS A 78 1.03 8.46 6.84
N LYS A 79 0.91 7.16 6.69
CA LYS A 79 1.82 6.26 5.96
C LYS A 79 1.08 5.52 4.84
N VAL A 80 1.79 5.28 3.75
CA VAL A 80 1.30 4.50 2.61
C VAL A 80 2.31 3.43 2.26
N GLU A 81 1.86 2.18 2.27
CA GLU A 81 2.64 1.03 1.79
C GLU A 81 2.29 0.76 0.33
N VAL A 82 3.31 0.69 -0.49
CA VAL A 82 3.21 0.50 -1.93
C VAL A 82 3.90 -0.79 -2.31
N VAL A 83 3.14 -1.71 -2.87
CA VAL A 83 3.66 -2.98 -3.36
C VAL A 83 3.78 -2.94 -4.87
N THR A 84 4.94 -3.32 -5.37
CA THR A 84 5.25 -3.41 -6.80
C THR A 84 5.35 -4.87 -7.23
N PRO A 85 5.06 -5.20 -8.50
CA PRO A 85 5.04 -6.59 -8.97
C PRO A 85 6.42 -7.26 -8.93
N ASP A 86 7.47 -6.49 -8.90
CA ASP A 86 8.84 -6.99 -8.94
C ASP A 86 9.86 -5.96 -8.40
N LEU A 87 11.07 -6.43 -8.17
CA LEU A 87 12.19 -5.63 -7.68
C LEU A 87 12.58 -4.49 -8.65
N ASP A 88 12.39 -4.64 -9.96
CA ASP A 88 12.74 -3.60 -10.93
C ASP A 88 11.76 -2.44 -10.87
N ASN A 89 10.46 -2.72 -10.69
CA ASN A 89 9.47 -1.68 -10.42
C ASN A 89 9.69 -1.01 -9.06
N SER A 90 10.12 -1.74 -8.02
CA SER A 90 10.55 -1.15 -6.74
C SER A 90 11.71 -0.17 -6.92
N LYS A 91 12.73 -0.54 -7.69
CA LYS A 91 13.86 0.36 -8.00
C LYS A 91 13.41 1.62 -8.76
N ILE A 92 12.45 1.48 -9.69
CA ILE A 92 11.87 2.62 -10.41
C ILE A 92 11.08 3.53 -9.45
N ALA A 93 10.26 2.94 -8.57
CA ALA A 93 9.48 3.69 -7.58
C ALA A 93 10.37 4.46 -6.61
N ILE A 94 11.44 3.84 -6.13
CA ILE A 94 12.42 4.47 -5.25
C ILE A 94 13.26 5.51 -6.01
N GLY A 95 13.71 5.16 -7.21
CA GLY A 95 14.58 5.99 -8.05
C GLY A 95 16.04 6.01 -7.57
N SER A 96 16.91 6.57 -8.39
CA SER A 96 18.33 6.73 -8.04
C SER A 96 18.47 7.54 -6.74
N ASN A 97 19.21 7.02 -5.78
CA ASN A 97 19.40 7.64 -4.45
C ASN A 97 18.07 7.96 -3.71
N GLY A 98 16.99 7.24 -4.01
CA GLY A 98 15.69 7.45 -3.39
C GLY A 98 14.95 8.74 -3.81
N VAL A 99 15.42 9.44 -4.85
CA VAL A 99 14.88 10.75 -5.26
C VAL A 99 13.40 10.65 -5.66
N ASN A 100 12.99 9.60 -6.38
CA ASN A 100 11.61 9.48 -6.83
C ASN A 100 10.64 9.32 -5.64
N LYS A 101 10.94 8.41 -4.73
CA LYS A 101 10.18 8.16 -3.50
C LYS A 101 10.15 9.41 -2.60
N ARG A 102 11.31 10.04 -2.36
CA ARG A 102 11.43 11.22 -1.51
C ARG A 102 10.58 12.38 -2.03
N LEU A 103 10.69 12.70 -3.31
CA LEU A 103 9.90 13.77 -3.91
C LEU A 103 8.40 13.44 -3.97
N ALA A 104 8.03 12.17 -4.14
CA ALA A 104 6.64 11.73 -4.05
C ALA A 104 6.09 11.93 -2.63
N SER A 105 6.86 11.57 -1.60
CA SER A 105 6.51 11.79 -0.19
C SER A 105 6.37 13.29 0.13
N GLU A 106 7.31 14.11 -0.27
CA GLU A 106 7.25 15.57 -0.09
C GLU A 106 6.04 16.20 -0.82
N LEU A 107 5.71 15.70 -2.02
CA LEU A 107 4.60 16.23 -2.81
C LEU A 107 3.24 15.88 -2.21
N THR A 108 3.08 14.66 -1.76
CA THR A 108 1.81 14.12 -1.27
C THR A 108 1.61 14.38 0.22
N GLY A 109 2.68 14.60 0.98
CA GLY A 109 2.68 14.73 2.43
C GLY A 109 2.60 13.39 3.17
N TRP A 110 2.63 12.26 2.46
CA TRP A 110 2.55 10.92 3.05
C TRP A 110 3.93 10.27 3.16
N GLU A 111 4.18 9.56 4.24
CA GLU A 111 5.32 8.66 4.32
C GLU A 111 5.06 7.46 3.41
N ILE A 112 5.97 7.20 2.46
CA ILE A 112 5.82 6.13 1.48
C ILE A 112 6.82 5.03 1.76
N GLU A 113 6.34 3.82 2.00
CA GLU A 113 7.13 2.60 2.05
C GLU A 113 6.94 1.83 0.75
N VAL A 114 8.04 1.43 0.10
CA VAL A 114 8.00 0.68 -1.17
C VAL A 114 8.60 -0.69 -0.95
N MET A 115 7.89 -1.72 -1.37
CA MET A 115 8.32 -3.12 -1.32
C MET A 115 7.87 -3.86 -2.59
N ASP A 116 8.51 -4.96 -2.91
CA ASP A 116 8.01 -5.87 -3.95
C ASP A 116 7.05 -6.92 -3.37
N ASP A 117 6.41 -7.71 -4.25
CA ASP A 117 5.44 -8.73 -3.84
C ASP A 117 6.05 -9.76 -2.88
N ASP A 118 7.33 -10.14 -3.07
CA ASP A 118 8.01 -11.11 -2.20
C ASP A 118 8.25 -10.52 -0.81
N GLN A 119 8.69 -9.27 -0.73
CA GLN A 119 8.88 -8.55 0.53
C GLN A 119 7.56 -8.33 1.25
N ALA A 120 6.50 -8.00 0.53
CA ALA A 120 5.16 -7.84 1.09
C ALA A 120 4.60 -9.16 1.65
N ALA A 121 4.80 -10.27 0.93
CA ALA A 121 4.42 -11.59 1.40
C ALA A 121 5.18 -11.99 2.67
N LYS A 122 6.49 -11.74 2.68
CA LYS A 122 7.32 -12.02 3.86
C LYS A 122 6.91 -11.16 5.06
N LYS A 123 6.67 -9.87 4.86
CA LYS A 123 6.22 -8.97 5.92
C LYS A 123 4.91 -9.45 6.54
N ARG A 124 3.93 -9.84 5.71
CA ARG A 124 2.67 -10.40 6.17
C ARG A 124 2.87 -11.69 6.98
N GLU A 125 3.73 -12.58 6.50
CA GLU A 125 4.04 -13.81 7.24
C GLU A 125 4.71 -13.50 8.58
N ASP A 126 5.67 -12.58 8.62
CA ASP A 126 6.35 -12.17 9.85
C ASP A 126 5.37 -11.51 10.87
N GLU A 127 4.31 -10.84 10.39
CA GLU A 127 3.26 -10.24 11.22
C GLU A 127 2.23 -11.28 11.71
N ILE A 128 1.91 -12.27 10.86
CA ILE A 128 0.90 -13.30 11.13
C ILE A 128 1.46 -14.43 11.98
N ALA A 129 2.72 -14.84 11.77
CA ALA A 129 3.31 -15.98 12.44
C ALA A 129 3.23 -15.93 13.99
N PRO A 130 3.50 -14.80 14.66
CA PRO A 130 3.35 -14.72 16.11
C PRO A 130 1.89 -14.89 16.57
N ARG A 131 0.93 -14.31 15.83
CA ARG A 131 -0.52 -14.44 16.15
C ARG A 131 -0.99 -15.85 15.94
N ARG A 132 -0.56 -16.49 14.83
CA ARG A 132 -0.84 -17.90 14.57
C ARG A 132 -0.32 -18.80 15.69
N GLN A 133 0.93 -18.57 16.13
CA GLN A 133 1.51 -19.31 17.23
C GLN A 133 0.73 -19.11 18.54
N GLU A 134 0.33 -17.88 18.85
CA GLU A 134 -0.48 -17.58 20.03
C GLU A 134 -1.82 -18.32 20.01
N LEU A 135 -2.52 -18.33 18.86
CA LEU A 135 -3.76 -19.09 18.70
C LEU A 135 -3.53 -20.59 18.90
N CYS A 136 -2.47 -21.16 18.31
CA CYS A 136 -2.10 -22.56 18.48
C CYS A 136 -1.87 -22.91 19.96
N ASP A 137 -1.05 -22.13 20.65
CA ASP A 137 -0.64 -22.40 22.03
C ASP A 137 -1.82 -22.23 23.02
N ARG A 138 -2.64 -21.22 22.80
CA ARG A 138 -3.74 -20.87 23.73
C ARG A 138 -5.02 -21.69 23.50
N LEU A 139 -5.30 -22.01 22.25
CA LEU A 139 -6.49 -22.81 21.90
C LEU A 139 -6.21 -24.32 21.80
N ASP A 140 -4.94 -24.71 21.91
CA ASP A 140 -4.50 -26.11 21.72
C ASP A 140 -5.01 -26.68 20.38
N ILE A 141 -4.73 -25.93 19.30
CA ILE A 141 -5.08 -26.25 17.92
C ILE A 141 -3.83 -26.36 17.05
N ASP A 142 -3.95 -27.04 15.92
CA ASP A 142 -2.86 -27.12 14.95
C ASP A 142 -2.76 -25.85 14.07
N GLU A 143 -1.63 -25.72 13.37
CA GLU A 143 -1.36 -24.57 12.52
C GLU A 143 -2.39 -24.38 11.39
N GLU A 144 -2.97 -25.47 10.87
CA GLU A 144 -3.95 -25.41 9.79
C GLU A 144 -5.24 -24.74 10.26
N VAL A 145 -5.72 -25.09 11.44
CA VAL A 145 -6.91 -24.47 12.05
C VAL A 145 -6.66 -23.01 12.41
N ALA A 146 -5.48 -22.68 12.97
CA ALA A 146 -5.11 -21.31 13.26
C ALA A 146 -5.01 -20.47 11.99
N GLN A 147 -4.46 -21.01 10.92
CA GLN A 147 -4.37 -20.35 9.63
C GLN A 147 -5.75 -20.04 9.05
N VAL A 148 -6.68 -20.98 9.13
CA VAL A 148 -8.07 -20.80 8.69
C VAL A 148 -8.76 -19.69 9.46
N LEU A 149 -8.56 -19.58 10.77
CA LEU A 149 -9.09 -18.48 11.59
C LEU A 149 -8.56 -17.12 11.08
N ILE A 150 -7.26 -17.01 10.88
CA ILE A 150 -6.61 -15.78 10.41
C ILE A 150 -7.07 -15.40 9.00
N GLU A 151 -7.19 -16.34 8.08
CA GLU A 151 -7.69 -16.11 6.71
C GLU A 151 -9.13 -15.57 6.68
N ASN A 152 -9.91 -15.89 7.71
CA ASN A 152 -11.27 -15.37 7.90
C ASN A 152 -11.31 -14.09 8.77
N GLY A 153 -10.14 -13.48 9.06
CA GLY A 153 -10.03 -12.22 9.78
C GLY A 153 -10.17 -12.37 11.30
N ILE A 154 -9.99 -13.57 11.84
CA ILE A 154 -10.05 -13.87 13.28
C ILE A 154 -8.63 -14.07 13.77
N GLU A 155 -8.04 -13.02 14.34
CA GLU A 155 -6.60 -12.97 14.67
C GLU A 155 -6.33 -13.04 16.18
N THR A 156 -7.36 -12.89 17.01
CA THR A 156 -7.22 -12.79 18.47
C THR A 156 -8.11 -13.79 19.20
N LEU A 157 -7.69 -14.16 20.43
CA LEU A 157 -8.50 -15.01 21.32
C LEU A 157 -9.83 -14.37 21.68
N GLU A 158 -9.86 -13.04 21.83
CA GLU A 158 -11.06 -12.29 22.15
C GLU A 158 -12.09 -12.40 21.02
N GLU A 159 -11.65 -12.32 19.77
CA GLU A 159 -12.53 -12.53 18.61
C GLU A 159 -13.11 -13.94 18.61
N VAL A 160 -12.31 -14.99 18.82
CA VAL A 160 -12.81 -16.36 18.94
C VAL A 160 -13.83 -16.51 20.08
N ALA A 161 -13.59 -15.84 21.21
CA ALA A 161 -14.46 -15.95 22.39
C ALA A 161 -15.81 -15.22 22.22
N TYR A 162 -15.82 -14.06 21.54
CA TYR A 162 -16.95 -13.13 21.56
C TYR A 162 -17.64 -12.92 20.21
N LEU A 163 -17.05 -13.32 19.07
CA LEU A 163 -17.74 -13.32 17.79
C LEU A 163 -19.04 -14.12 17.82
N PRO A 164 -20.06 -13.73 17.08
CA PRO A 164 -21.28 -14.53 16.91
C PRO A 164 -20.95 -15.94 16.43
N GLU A 165 -21.63 -16.94 17.01
CA GLU A 165 -21.39 -18.34 16.65
C GLU A 165 -21.66 -18.62 15.17
N GLU A 166 -22.60 -17.88 14.59
CA GLU A 166 -22.95 -17.95 13.18
C GLU A 166 -21.80 -17.54 12.24
N GLU A 167 -20.94 -16.60 12.65
CA GLU A 167 -19.76 -16.18 11.88
C GLU A 167 -18.69 -17.27 11.86
N LEU A 168 -18.42 -17.91 13.02
CA LEU A 168 -17.51 -19.04 13.10
C LEU A 168 -18.02 -20.26 12.31
N LEU A 169 -19.33 -20.50 12.34
CA LEU A 169 -19.98 -21.57 11.57
C LEU A 169 -20.04 -21.30 10.06
N SER A 170 -19.84 -20.05 9.64
CA SER A 170 -19.75 -19.71 8.21
C SER A 170 -18.46 -20.19 7.55
N ILE A 171 -17.47 -20.56 8.36
CA ILE A 171 -16.20 -21.13 7.92
C ILE A 171 -16.43 -22.59 7.56
N GLU A 172 -16.26 -22.96 6.29
CA GLU A 172 -16.62 -24.29 5.76
C GLU A 172 -15.97 -25.48 6.52
N GLN A 173 -14.83 -25.22 7.17
CA GLN A 173 -14.06 -26.25 7.88
C GLN A 173 -14.52 -26.45 9.33
N PHE A 174 -15.41 -25.61 9.86
CA PHE A 174 -15.83 -25.65 11.26
C PHE A 174 -17.25 -26.17 11.41
N ASP A 175 -17.41 -27.18 12.25
CA ASP A 175 -18.72 -27.69 12.70
C ASP A 175 -19.10 -27.08 14.06
N GLU A 176 -20.34 -27.35 14.51
CA GLU A 176 -20.86 -26.84 15.78
C GLU A 176 -20.04 -27.31 17.00
N ASP A 177 -19.47 -28.48 16.96
CA ASP A 177 -18.71 -29.02 18.09
C ASP A 177 -17.34 -28.38 18.15
N THR A 178 -16.67 -28.17 17.01
CA THR A 178 -15.41 -27.45 16.89
C THR A 178 -15.56 -26.01 17.37
N VAL A 179 -16.61 -25.31 16.94
CA VAL A 179 -16.86 -23.90 17.34
C VAL A 179 -17.09 -23.80 18.86
N LYS A 180 -17.86 -24.71 19.46
CA LYS A 180 -18.09 -24.73 20.91
C LYS A 180 -16.80 -24.97 21.69
N GLU A 181 -15.94 -25.85 21.19
CA GLU A 181 -14.68 -26.18 21.83
C GLU A 181 -13.69 -24.99 21.72
N LEU A 182 -13.52 -24.38 20.54
CA LEU A 182 -12.71 -23.22 20.35
C LEU A 182 -13.11 -22.07 21.29
N ARG A 183 -14.40 -21.74 21.36
CA ARG A 183 -14.92 -20.71 22.26
C ARG A 183 -14.74 -21.02 23.73
N SER A 184 -14.84 -22.28 24.11
CA SER A 184 -14.62 -22.72 25.50
C SER A 184 -13.16 -22.50 25.89
N ARG A 185 -12.22 -22.85 25.01
CA ARG A 185 -10.79 -22.71 25.24
C ARG A 185 -10.38 -21.22 25.23
N ALA A 186 -10.95 -20.42 24.33
CA ALA A 186 -10.66 -18.98 24.25
C ALA A 186 -11.11 -18.17 25.49
N ARG A 187 -12.03 -18.71 26.30
CA ARG A 187 -12.53 -18.06 27.51
C ARG A 187 -11.79 -18.45 28.79
N THR A 188 -10.83 -19.36 28.69
CA THR A 188 -10.05 -19.87 29.83
C THR A 188 -8.74 -19.13 29.95
#